data_dea6480ba74bb618ce402269be7d0b70
#
_entry.id   dea6480ba74bb618ce402269be7d0b70
#
_cell.length_a   1.000
_cell.length_b   1.000
_cell.length_c   1.000
_cell.angle_alpha   90.00
_cell.angle_beta   90.00
_cell.angle_gamma   90.00
#
_symmetry.space_group_name_H-M   'P 1'
#
loop_
_entity.id
_entity.type
_entity.pdbx_description
1 polymer ?
#
loop_
_entity_poly.entity_id
_entity_poly.type
_entity_poly.pdbx_seq_one_letter_code
_entity_poly.pdbx_strand_id
1 'polypeptide(L)'
;MITGTSLLKNGRVTGPLPSVKDLVKNKIVHAITASRYWSSSENSQNNSWNVNFSNGNFNNNNKYNSNMVRAVAALNDKYVEGWFNALDDCCAQKKTSSQCVMYRLIWHEDLLDLAREVYERTYRPTTSTCFIVTRPKLREVFAANFRDRIVQHWLCLRLEPLFEARFVEHGNVSFNCRKGFGTFACIDQLTKNTIEVSDNYSHEAWYAQFDIKGFFMSIDCECLLKYLLPFIKEKWNYWKGTEYEQDLDLVLWLTEVIIRHRPQDDCIRQGNLKLWRILPKNKSLFYIEWMRGEPIGNLTSQLFANFYMSFFDEWAIKAAEERGAKYVRFVDDFSFVCKTKEDAIYFKRASRNQLRYILNIQMHPNKIYIQEVKKGIKMV
;
A
#
# COMPACT_ATOMS: atom_id res chain seq x y z
N MET A 1 -0.44 5.54 -35.99
CA MET A 1 0.64 4.55 -36.28
C MET A 1 1.93 5.12 -35.74
N ILE A 2 2.39 4.62 -34.61
CA ILE A 2 3.77 4.89 -34.14
C ILE A 2 4.60 3.75 -34.75
N THR A 3 5.27 4.04 -35.85
CA THR A 3 6.18 3.09 -36.48
C THR A 3 7.38 2.91 -35.57
N GLY A 4 7.69 1.66 -35.20
CA GLY A 4 8.76 1.31 -34.26
C GLY A 4 10.19 1.71 -34.66
N THR A 5 10.35 2.52 -35.71
CA THR A 5 11.63 3.01 -36.22
C THR A 5 12.11 4.33 -35.60
N SER A 6 11.28 5.01 -34.81
CA SER A 6 11.65 6.30 -34.20
C SER A 6 12.27 6.18 -32.78
N LEU A 7 12.27 4.99 -32.20
CA LEU A 7 12.76 4.78 -30.83
C LEU A 7 14.22 4.29 -30.72
N LEU A 8 14.81 3.82 -31.80
CA LEU A 8 16.19 3.32 -31.81
C LEU A 8 17.00 4.00 -32.91
N LYS A 9 17.85 4.93 -32.54
CA LYS A 9 18.93 5.45 -33.41
C LYS A 9 20.27 5.02 -32.79
N ASN A 10 21.05 4.23 -33.52
CA ASN A 10 22.37 3.75 -33.09
C ASN A 10 22.39 2.94 -31.77
N GLY A 11 21.36 2.10 -31.53
CA GLY A 11 21.30 1.26 -30.33
C GLY A 11 21.01 2.01 -29.03
N ARG A 12 20.65 3.30 -29.09
CA ARG A 12 20.23 4.10 -27.91
C ARG A 12 18.80 4.52 -28.02
N VAL A 13 18.09 4.43 -26.91
CA VAL A 13 16.72 4.96 -26.79
C VAL A 13 16.79 6.48 -26.84
N THR A 14 16.21 7.09 -27.87
CA THR A 14 16.15 8.55 -28.04
C THR A 14 14.71 9.01 -27.84
N GLY A 15 14.38 9.49 -26.66
CA GLY A 15 13.08 10.04 -26.29
C GLY A 15 12.50 9.42 -25.00
N PRO A 16 11.46 10.03 -24.41
CA PRO A 16 10.79 9.45 -23.25
C PRO A 16 10.12 8.14 -23.69
N LEU A 17 10.33 7.07 -22.93
CA LEU A 17 9.59 5.82 -23.10
C LEU A 17 8.09 6.12 -22.96
N PRO A 18 7.23 5.57 -23.85
CA PRO A 18 5.80 5.73 -23.72
C PRO A 18 5.32 5.17 -22.38
N SER A 19 4.30 5.78 -21.80
CA SER A 19 3.68 5.23 -20.60
C SER A 19 3.04 3.87 -20.94
N VAL A 20 2.90 3.01 -19.94
CA VAL A 20 2.22 1.72 -20.12
C VAL A 20 0.79 1.94 -20.60
N LYS A 21 0.12 3.02 -20.15
CA LYS A 21 -1.21 3.43 -20.66
C LYS A 21 -1.24 3.74 -22.14
N ASP A 22 -0.18 4.35 -22.67
CA ASP A 22 -0.10 4.65 -24.11
C ASP A 22 0.10 3.37 -24.93
N LEU A 23 0.82 2.39 -24.39
CA LEU A 23 1.00 1.08 -25.00
C LEU A 23 -0.31 0.29 -25.02
N VAL A 24 -1.09 0.32 -23.92
CA VAL A 24 -2.41 -0.33 -23.84
C VAL A 24 -3.42 0.35 -24.74
N LYS A 25 -3.54 1.69 -24.70
CA LYS A 25 -4.44 2.45 -25.60
C LYS A 25 -4.22 2.17 -27.08
N ASN A 26 -2.98 1.95 -27.47
CA ASN A 26 -2.63 1.67 -28.87
C ASN A 26 -2.73 0.17 -29.23
N LYS A 27 -3.32 -0.68 -28.37
CA LYS A 27 -3.43 -2.14 -28.57
C LYS A 27 -2.10 -2.83 -28.88
N ILE A 28 -0.97 -2.25 -28.40
CA ILE A 28 0.36 -2.82 -28.59
C ILE A 28 0.67 -3.68 -27.35
N VAL A 29 -0.24 -4.58 -26.99
CA VAL A 29 -0.01 -5.56 -25.93
C VAL A 29 0.21 -6.91 -26.56
N HIS A 30 1.40 -7.09 -27.09
CA HIS A 30 1.89 -8.44 -27.41
C HIS A 30 3.32 -8.57 -26.90
N ALA A 31 3.54 -9.61 -26.13
CA ALA A 31 4.86 -9.95 -25.61
C ALA A 31 5.90 -9.91 -26.70
N ILE A 32 6.82 -8.96 -26.62
CA ILE A 32 7.87 -8.75 -27.60
C ILE A 32 9.06 -9.63 -27.20
N THR A 33 8.99 -10.89 -27.56
CA THR A 33 10.21 -11.68 -27.71
C THR A 33 10.54 -11.74 -29.19
N ALA A 34 11.82 -11.97 -29.54
CA ALA A 34 12.27 -12.10 -30.93
C ALA A 34 11.73 -13.35 -31.64
N SER A 35 10.49 -13.73 -31.36
CA SER A 35 9.80 -14.93 -31.81
C SER A 35 8.58 -14.61 -32.65
N ARG A 36 8.09 -15.57 -33.39
CA ARG A 36 6.87 -15.46 -34.18
C ARG A 36 5.68 -15.88 -33.33
N TYR A 37 4.63 -15.07 -33.31
CA TYR A 37 3.37 -15.34 -32.62
C TYR A 37 2.21 -15.39 -33.59
N TRP A 38 1.27 -16.29 -33.31
CA TRP A 38 0.03 -16.35 -34.06
C TRP A 38 -0.87 -15.14 -33.72
N SER A 39 -1.43 -14.54 -34.75
CA SER A 39 -2.54 -13.61 -34.60
C SER A 39 -3.85 -14.37 -34.40
N SER A 40 -4.81 -13.78 -33.64
CA SER A 40 -6.18 -14.27 -33.58
C SER A 40 -6.92 -14.14 -34.93
N SER A 41 -6.35 -13.41 -35.88
CA SER A 41 -6.94 -13.21 -37.21
C SER A 41 -6.55 -14.33 -38.15
N GLU A 42 -7.54 -15.00 -38.72
CA GLU A 42 -7.34 -16.01 -39.73
C GLU A 42 -7.24 -15.37 -41.12
N ASN A 43 -6.31 -15.88 -41.94
CA ASN A 43 -6.17 -15.45 -43.34
C ASN A 43 -6.93 -16.38 -44.29
N SER A 44 -7.03 -17.65 -43.95
CA SER A 44 -7.75 -18.67 -44.68
C SER A 44 -8.08 -19.86 -43.83
N GLN A 45 -8.81 -20.82 -44.38
CA GLN A 45 -9.13 -22.08 -43.69
C GLN A 45 -7.89 -22.81 -43.11
N ASN A 46 -6.76 -22.72 -43.80
CA ASN A 46 -5.52 -23.42 -43.43
C ASN A 46 -4.41 -22.50 -42.90
N ASN A 47 -4.53 -21.20 -43.01
CA ASN A 47 -3.49 -20.23 -42.69
C ASN A 47 -3.99 -19.17 -41.72
N SER A 48 -3.10 -18.80 -40.82
CA SER A 48 -3.28 -17.66 -39.89
C SER A 48 -2.14 -16.68 -40.01
N TRP A 49 -2.41 -15.42 -39.70
CA TRP A 49 -1.36 -14.43 -39.61
C TRP A 49 -0.48 -14.69 -38.40
N ASN A 50 0.83 -14.54 -38.56
CA ASN A 50 1.75 -14.45 -37.44
C ASN A 50 2.60 -13.17 -37.53
N VAL A 51 3.07 -12.71 -36.41
CA VAL A 51 3.95 -11.55 -36.27
C VAL A 51 5.33 -12.02 -35.87
N ASN A 52 6.35 -11.59 -36.62
CA ASN A 52 7.73 -11.77 -36.24
C ASN A 52 8.23 -10.48 -35.55
N PHE A 53 8.39 -10.52 -34.24
CA PHE A 53 8.79 -9.34 -33.46
C PHE A 53 10.27 -8.97 -33.61
N SER A 54 11.12 -9.85 -34.17
CA SER A 54 12.51 -9.49 -34.43
C SER A 54 12.65 -8.46 -35.56
N ASN A 55 11.74 -8.46 -36.55
CA ASN A 55 11.77 -7.57 -37.71
C ASN A 55 10.46 -6.83 -37.98
N GLY A 56 9.43 -7.03 -37.17
CA GLY A 56 8.12 -6.37 -37.30
C GLY A 56 7.26 -6.85 -38.47
N ASN A 57 7.64 -7.93 -39.14
CA ASN A 57 6.92 -8.40 -40.32
C ASN A 57 5.73 -9.28 -39.95
N PHE A 58 4.63 -9.06 -40.67
CA PHE A 58 3.46 -9.94 -40.67
C PHE A 58 3.61 -10.98 -41.75
N ASN A 59 3.53 -12.25 -41.39
CA ASN A 59 3.62 -13.35 -42.32
C ASN A 59 2.35 -14.22 -42.26
N ASN A 60 1.92 -14.68 -43.42
CA ASN A 60 0.91 -15.70 -43.53
C ASN A 60 1.58 -17.09 -43.39
N ASN A 61 1.09 -17.90 -42.47
CA ASN A 61 1.71 -19.19 -42.19
C ASN A 61 0.66 -20.29 -42.01
N ASN A 62 1.00 -21.51 -42.34
CA ASN A 62 0.14 -22.66 -42.17
C ASN A 62 -0.10 -22.90 -40.67
N LYS A 63 -1.36 -23.10 -40.27
CA LYS A 63 -1.76 -23.33 -38.88
C LYS A 63 -1.11 -24.56 -38.24
N TYR A 64 -0.59 -25.49 -39.03
CA TYR A 64 0.12 -26.68 -38.54
C TYR A 64 1.62 -26.47 -38.26
N ASN A 65 2.14 -25.30 -38.57
CA ASN A 65 3.53 -25.00 -38.24
C ASN A 65 3.64 -24.71 -36.73
N SER A 66 4.68 -25.27 -36.12
CA SER A 66 4.98 -25.03 -34.70
C SER A 66 5.56 -23.63 -34.49
N ASN A 67 4.70 -22.64 -34.49
CA ASN A 67 5.04 -21.32 -33.93
C ASN A 67 4.64 -21.33 -32.43
N MET A 68 5.39 -20.61 -31.64
CA MET A 68 5.00 -20.50 -30.22
C MET A 68 3.62 -19.86 -30.12
N VAL A 69 2.62 -20.66 -29.84
CA VAL A 69 1.35 -20.20 -29.27
C VAL A 69 1.63 -20.06 -27.78
N ARG A 70 2.08 -18.92 -27.32
CA ARG A 70 1.68 -18.54 -25.97
C ARG A 70 0.18 -18.35 -26.09
N ALA A 71 -0.56 -19.27 -25.52
CA ALA A 71 -1.90 -18.99 -25.12
C ALA A 71 -1.80 -17.80 -24.16
N VAL A 72 -1.93 -16.59 -24.68
CA VAL A 72 -2.53 -15.48 -23.96
C VAL A 72 -3.97 -15.94 -23.86
N ALA A 73 -4.18 -17.01 -23.06
CA ALA A 73 -5.47 -17.51 -22.74
C ALA A 73 -6.16 -16.33 -22.11
N ALA A 74 -7.01 -15.71 -22.91
CA ALA A 74 -8.12 -14.89 -22.52
C ALA A 74 -8.09 -14.38 -21.05
N LEU A 75 -6.97 -13.80 -20.63
CA LEU A 75 -7.01 -12.77 -19.61
C LEU A 75 -7.81 -11.67 -20.29
N ASN A 76 -9.06 -11.55 -19.92
CA ASN A 76 -9.96 -10.50 -20.39
C ASN A 76 -9.15 -9.20 -20.37
N ASP A 77 -9.13 -8.41 -21.45
CA ASP A 77 -8.32 -7.17 -21.58
C ASP A 77 -8.44 -6.27 -20.32
N LYS A 78 -9.58 -6.32 -19.65
CA LYS A 78 -9.85 -5.65 -18.38
C LYS A 78 -8.94 -6.10 -17.21
N TYR A 79 -8.65 -7.39 -17.08
CA TYR A 79 -7.78 -7.89 -16.02
C TYR A 79 -6.33 -7.44 -16.22
N VAL A 80 -5.90 -7.36 -17.45
CA VAL A 80 -4.56 -6.93 -17.81
C VAL A 80 -4.36 -5.45 -17.51
N GLU A 81 -5.36 -4.60 -17.76
CA GLU A 81 -5.29 -3.16 -17.48
C GLU A 81 -5.07 -2.86 -16.00
N GLY A 82 -5.69 -3.60 -15.11
CA GLY A 82 -5.49 -3.45 -13.66
C GLY A 82 -4.03 -3.67 -13.22
N TRP A 83 -3.31 -4.59 -13.87
CA TRP A 83 -1.90 -4.83 -13.59
C TRP A 83 -0.97 -3.76 -14.16
N PHE A 84 -1.30 -3.19 -15.32
CA PHE A 84 -0.58 -2.04 -15.86
C PHE A 84 -0.76 -0.80 -14.99
N ASN A 85 -1.97 -0.56 -14.49
CA ASN A 85 -2.22 0.52 -13.54
C ASN A 85 -1.39 0.35 -12.26
N ALA A 86 -1.26 -0.87 -11.75
CA ALA A 86 -0.42 -1.19 -10.59
C ALA A 86 1.07 -0.96 -10.86
N LEU A 87 1.57 -1.36 -12.03
CA LEU A 87 2.96 -1.10 -12.43
C LEU A 87 3.23 0.40 -12.57
N ASP A 88 2.35 1.15 -13.22
CA ASP A 88 2.50 2.60 -13.38
C ASP A 88 2.45 3.32 -12.02
N ASP A 89 1.55 2.94 -11.13
CA ASP A 89 1.46 3.49 -9.77
C ASP A 89 2.73 3.15 -8.96
N CYS A 90 3.22 1.92 -9.03
CA CYS A 90 4.47 1.48 -8.39
C CYS A 90 5.67 2.30 -8.88
N CYS A 91 5.69 2.68 -10.15
CA CYS A 91 6.77 3.45 -10.76
C CYS A 91 6.62 4.97 -10.61
N ALA A 92 5.44 5.50 -10.27
CA ALA A 92 5.08 6.91 -10.40
C ALA A 92 6.08 7.88 -9.75
N GLN A 93 6.59 7.55 -8.55
CA GLN A 93 7.54 8.37 -7.81
C GLN A 93 8.99 7.86 -7.86
N LYS A 94 9.27 6.78 -8.60
CA LYS A 94 10.57 6.10 -8.63
C LYS A 94 11.03 5.76 -10.04
N LYS A 95 10.62 6.54 -11.05
CA LYS A 95 10.85 6.29 -12.48
C LYS A 95 12.34 6.05 -12.84
N THR A 96 13.24 6.67 -12.10
CA THR A 96 14.70 6.60 -12.31
C THR A 96 15.41 5.57 -11.42
N SER A 97 14.68 4.89 -10.52
CA SER A 97 15.31 3.86 -9.69
C SER A 97 15.75 2.68 -10.56
N SER A 98 16.91 2.11 -10.27
CA SER A 98 17.47 0.98 -11.03
C SER A 98 16.48 -0.20 -11.12
N GLN A 99 15.78 -0.51 -10.04
CA GLN A 99 14.78 -1.59 -10.01
C GLN A 99 13.60 -1.31 -10.95
N CYS A 100 13.06 -0.07 -10.95
CA CYS A 100 11.98 0.30 -11.87
C CYS A 100 12.44 0.25 -13.33
N VAL A 101 13.64 0.77 -13.61
CA VAL A 101 14.21 0.75 -14.97
C VAL A 101 14.44 -0.70 -15.44
N MET A 102 15.06 -1.53 -14.60
CA MET A 102 15.32 -2.95 -14.95
C MET A 102 14.02 -3.72 -15.16
N TYR A 103 13.03 -3.55 -14.29
CA TYR A 103 11.74 -4.21 -14.47
C TYR A 103 11.04 -3.77 -15.75
N ARG A 104 11.13 -2.49 -16.11
CA ARG A 104 10.58 -1.95 -17.37
C ARG A 104 11.23 -2.51 -18.63
N LEU A 105 12.34 -3.19 -18.53
CA LEU A 105 12.94 -3.89 -19.66
C LEU A 105 12.33 -5.28 -19.90
N ILE A 106 11.77 -5.90 -18.86
CA ILE A 106 11.25 -7.28 -18.89
C ILE A 106 9.74 -7.39 -18.57
N TRP A 107 9.07 -6.27 -18.24
CA TRP A 107 7.71 -6.24 -17.69
C TRP A 107 6.68 -7.00 -18.51
N HIS A 108 6.83 -7.00 -19.83
CA HIS A 108 5.87 -7.59 -20.76
C HIS A 108 5.74 -9.11 -20.64
N GLU A 109 6.79 -9.78 -20.22
CA GLU A 109 6.75 -11.22 -19.94
C GLU A 109 6.36 -11.48 -18.48
N ASP A 110 7.05 -10.83 -17.56
CA ASP A 110 6.92 -11.09 -16.13
C ASP A 110 5.59 -10.60 -15.56
N LEU A 111 5.03 -9.47 -16.04
CA LEU A 111 3.78 -8.91 -15.51
C LEU A 111 2.57 -9.81 -15.80
N LEU A 112 2.53 -10.44 -16.97
CA LEU A 112 1.47 -11.39 -17.32
C LEU A 112 1.59 -12.69 -16.54
N ASP A 113 2.81 -13.18 -16.34
CA ASP A 113 3.07 -14.36 -15.52
C ASP A 113 2.72 -14.07 -14.05
N LEU A 114 3.05 -12.86 -13.53
CA LEU A 114 2.66 -12.41 -12.20
C LEU A 114 1.14 -12.35 -12.05
N ALA A 115 0.44 -11.76 -13.03
CA ALA A 115 -1.02 -11.72 -13.04
C ALA A 115 -1.60 -13.13 -12.97
N ARG A 116 -1.10 -14.06 -13.77
CA ARG A 116 -1.54 -15.46 -13.78
C ARG A 116 -1.32 -16.12 -12.43
N GLU A 117 -0.15 -15.98 -11.83
CA GLU A 117 0.15 -16.54 -10.50
C GLU A 117 -0.85 -16.05 -9.44
N VAL A 118 -1.24 -14.76 -9.50
CA VAL A 118 -2.21 -14.22 -8.56
C VAL A 118 -3.62 -14.78 -8.85
N TYR A 119 -4.08 -14.83 -10.11
CA TYR A 119 -5.39 -15.39 -10.45
C TYR A 119 -5.51 -16.89 -10.14
N GLU A 120 -4.45 -17.64 -10.38
CA GLU A 120 -4.37 -19.07 -10.06
C GLU A 120 -4.11 -19.33 -8.57
N ARG A 121 -3.94 -18.29 -7.75
CA ARG A 121 -3.64 -18.36 -6.31
C ARG A 121 -2.33 -19.12 -6.01
N THR A 122 -1.43 -19.15 -6.96
CA THR A 122 -0.09 -19.75 -6.82
C THR A 122 0.97 -18.74 -6.38
N TYR A 123 0.69 -17.44 -6.49
CA TYR A 123 1.59 -16.38 -6.06
C TYR A 123 2.04 -16.56 -4.62
N ARG A 124 3.34 -16.37 -4.41
CA ARG A 124 3.97 -16.26 -3.07
C ARG A 124 4.93 -15.07 -3.08
N PRO A 125 4.92 -14.23 -2.03
CA PRO A 125 5.92 -13.17 -1.91
C PRO A 125 7.33 -13.74 -1.97
N THR A 126 8.24 -13.03 -2.64
CA THR A 126 9.62 -13.46 -2.87
C THR A 126 10.56 -12.85 -1.84
N THR A 127 11.85 -13.21 -1.92
CA THR A 127 12.90 -12.75 -1.00
C THR A 127 12.95 -11.23 -0.92
N SER A 128 12.80 -10.70 0.28
CA SER A 128 12.89 -9.27 0.58
C SER A 128 14.32 -8.82 0.84
N THR A 129 14.59 -7.52 0.69
CA THR A 129 15.83 -6.90 1.17
C THR A 129 15.59 -6.22 2.50
N CYS A 130 16.36 -6.58 3.54
CA CYS A 130 16.26 -5.98 4.86
C CYS A 130 17.49 -5.13 5.18
N PHE A 131 17.29 -3.91 5.71
CA PHE A 131 18.37 -3.01 6.10
C PHE A 131 17.95 -2.09 7.25
N ILE A 132 18.95 -1.49 7.92
CA ILE A 132 18.72 -0.54 8.99
C ILE A 132 18.91 0.89 8.50
N VAL A 133 17.90 1.74 8.68
CA VAL A 133 18.03 3.20 8.54
C VAL A 133 18.31 3.82 9.92
N THR A 134 19.17 4.84 9.94
CA THR A 134 19.62 5.48 11.19
C THR A 134 18.98 6.83 11.43
N ARG A 135 18.46 7.47 10.40
CA ARG A 135 17.85 8.81 10.48
C ARG A 135 16.41 8.77 10.00
N PRO A 136 15.48 9.50 10.63
CA PRO A 136 15.66 10.30 11.86
C PRO A 136 15.84 9.43 13.11
N LYS A 137 15.39 8.18 13.09
CA LYS A 137 15.48 7.20 14.19
C LYS A 137 15.94 5.84 13.64
N LEU A 138 16.58 5.02 14.47
CA LEU A 138 16.99 3.67 14.11
C LEU A 138 15.75 2.81 13.83
N ARG A 139 15.64 2.27 12.61
CA ARG A 139 14.52 1.42 12.16
C ARG A 139 15.00 0.30 11.27
N GLU A 140 14.44 -0.87 11.44
CA GLU A 140 14.53 -1.98 10.50
C GLU A 140 13.52 -1.77 9.38
N VAL A 141 13.97 -1.88 8.13
CA VAL A 141 13.14 -1.68 6.94
C VAL A 141 13.23 -2.93 6.07
N PHE A 142 12.08 -3.44 5.65
CA PHE A 142 11.96 -4.51 4.68
C PHE A 142 11.48 -3.92 3.35
N ALA A 143 12.32 -4.04 2.35
CA ALA A 143 11.96 -3.66 0.98
C ALA A 143 11.59 -4.92 0.21
N ALA A 144 10.32 -5.09 -0.08
CA ALA A 144 9.84 -6.17 -0.92
C ALA A 144 10.52 -6.13 -2.31
N ASN A 145 10.65 -7.27 -2.97
CA ASN A 145 11.08 -7.34 -4.37
C ASN A 145 10.18 -6.45 -5.23
N PHE A 146 10.71 -5.97 -6.34
CA PHE A 146 9.95 -5.05 -7.20
C PHE A 146 8.66 -5.69 -7.73
N ARG A 147 8.71 -6.97 -8.06
CA ARG A 147 7.58 -7.80 -8.48
C ARG A 147 6.49 -7.84 -7.41
N ASP A 148 6.87 -8.08 -6.16
CA ASP A 148 5.94 -8.09 -5.02
C ASP A 148 5.35 -6.71 -4.74
N ARG A 149 6.11 -5.64 -4.99
CA ARG A 149 5.57 -4.26 -4.86
C ARG A 149 4.45 -4.01 -5.86
N ILE A 150 4.55 -4.54 -7.09
CA ILE A 150 3.46 -4.41 -8.07
C ILE A 150 2.20 -5.09 -7.55
N VAL A 151 2.33 -6.29 -6.96
CA VAL A 151 1.20 -6.98 -6.31
C VAL A 151 0.62 -6.15 -5.17
N GLN A 152 1.47 -5.56 -4.34
CA GLN A 152 1.02 -4.67 -3.26
C GLN A 152 0.27 -3.44 -3.81
N HIS A 153 0.78 -2.80 -4.89
CA HIS A 153 0.09 -1.68 -5.54
C HIS A 153 -1.24 -2.13 -6.15
N TRP A 154 -1.29 -3.30 -6.80
CA TRP A 154 -2.54 -3.87 -7.33
C TRP A 154 -3.61 -4.04 -6.24
N LEU A 155 -3.21 -4.56 -5.08
CA LEU A 155 -4.11 -4.71 -3.94
C LEU A 155 -4.52 -3.36 -3.35
N CYS A 156 -3.56 -2.43 -3.15
CA CYS A 156 -3.83 -1.12 -2.57
C CYS A 156 -4.79 -0.30 -3.43
N LEU A 157 -4.68 -0.34 -4.76
CA LEU A 157 -5.60 0.36 -5.67
C LEU A 157 -7.07 -0.08 -5.49
N ARG A 158 -7.32 -1.29 -5.01
CA ARG A 158 -8.66 -1.81 -4.72
C ARG A 158 -9.12 -1.52 -3.30
N LEU A 159 -8.22 -1.43 -2.34
CA LEU A 159 -8.55 -1.23 -0.94
C LEU A 159 -8.57 0.24 -0.52
N GLU A 160 -7.68 1.08 -1.08
CA GLU A 160 -7.61 2.50 -0.73
C GLU A 160 -8.97 3.23 -0.80
N PRO A 161 -9.79 3.09 -1.86
CA PRO A 161 -11.06 3.79 -1.91
C PRO A 161 -12.05 3.36 -0.82
N LEU A 162 -12.02 2.06 -0.44
CA LEU A 162 -12.88 1.55 0.62
C LEU A 162 -12.46 2.11 2.00
N PHE A 163 -11.15 2.18 2.24
CA PHE A 163 -10.60 2.72 3.49
C PHE A 163 -10.80 4.23 3.56
N GLU A 164 -10.62 4.93 2.44
CA GLU A 164 -10.84 6.36 2.36
C GLU A 164 -12.30 6.72 2.69
N ALA A 165 -13.27 5.96 2.16
CA ALA A 165 -14.68 6.14 2.52
C ALA A 165 -14.90 6.02 4.04
N ARG A 166 -14.27 5.01 4.70
CA ARG A 166 -14.35 4.86 6.16
C ARG A 166 -13.70 6.04 6.90
N PHE A 167 -12.54 6.52 6.44
CA PHE A 167 -11.90 7.68 7.07
C PHE A 167 -12.73 8.96 6.93
N VAL A 168 -13.43 9.13 5.82
CA VAL A 168 -14.39 10.23 5.60
C VAL A 168 -15.60 10.09 6.53
N GLU A 169 -16.19 8.90 6.63
CA GLU A 169 -17.28 8.59 7.58
C GLU A 169 -16.89 8.93 9.03
N HIS A 170 -15.60 8.76 9.38
CA HIS A 170 -15.04 9.12 10.70
C HIS A 170 -14.60 10.59 10.81
N GLY A 171 -15.06 11.49 9.93
CA GLY A 171 -14.78 12.93 10.03
C GLY A 171 -13.32 13.30 9.73
N ASN A 172 -12.58 12.49 8.99
CA ASN A 172 -11.20 12.76 8.56
C ASN A 172 -10.19 13.01 9.70
N VAL A 173 -10.29 12.30 10.79
CA VAL A 173 -9.41 12.47 11.97
C VAL A 173 -8.00 11.91 11.78
N SER A 174 -7.77 11.06 10.75
CA SER A 174 -6.46 10.47 10.43
C SER A 174 -5.77 11.26 9.32
N PHE A 175 -4.51 11.68 9.55
CA PHE A 175 -3.79 12.64 8.71
C PHE A 175 -2.54 12.07 8.03
N ASN A 176 -2.24 10.79 8.14
CA ASN A 176 -1.09 10.20 7.47
C ASN A 176 -1.49 9.01 6.58
N CYS A 177 -0.62 8.69 5.61
CA CYS A 177 -0.84 7.62 4.62
C CYS A 177 -2.14 7.77 3.82
N ARG A 178 -2.55 9.02 3.54
CA ARG A 178 -3.74 9.38 2.77
C ARG A 178 -3.39 10.48 1.76
N LYS A 179 -3.95 10.42 0.56
CA LYS A 179 -3.75 11.44 -0.49
C LYS A 179 -4.42 12.76 -0.08
N GLY A 180 -3.70 13.87 -0.18
CA GLY A 180 -4.19 15.19 0.23
C GLY A 180 -4.09 15.49 1.74
N PHE A 181 -3.65 14.52 2.54
CA PHE A 181 -3.41 14.68 3.98
C PHE A 181 -1.90 14.63 4.27
N GLY A 182 -1.50 15.13 5.45
CA GLY A 182 -0.09 15.14 5.85
C GLY A 182 0.13 15.99 7.10
N THR A 183 1.38 16.24 7.44
CA THR A 183 1.75 16.94 8.68
C THR A 183 1.11 18.33 8.78
N PHE A 184 1.13 19.11 7.72
CA PHE A 184 0.55 20.47 7.73
C PHE A 184 -0.97 20.42 7.93
N ALA A 185 -1.68 19.55 7.22
CA ALA A 185 -3.12 19.39 7.38
C ALA A 185 -3.49 18.95 8.83
N CYS A 186 -2.66 18.10 9.44
CA CYS A 186 -2.83 17.70 10.83
C CYS A 186 -2.64 18.88 11.80
N ILE A 187 -1.62 19.71 11.57
CA ILE A 187 -1.38 20.93 12.37
C ILE A 187 -2.54 21.92 12.25
N ASP A 188 -3.02 22.14 11.03
CA ASP A 188 -4.16 23.03 10.77
C ASP A 188 -5.42 22.53 11.47
N GLN A 189 -5.69 21.23 11.41
CA GLN A 189 -6.85 20.64 12.13
C GLN A 189 -6.69 20.75 13.64
N LEU A 190 -5.50 20.48 14.16
CA LEU A 190 -5.22 20.62 15.59
C LEU A 190 -5.39 22.06 16.04
N THR A 191 -4.97 23.03 15.24
CA THR A 191 -5.16 24.45 15.51
C THR A 191 -6.64 24.81 15.55
N LYS A 192 -7.43 24.36 14.56
CA LYS A 192 -8.89 24.55 14.55
C LYS A 192 -9.56 23.96 15.78
N ASN A 193 -9.20 22.72 16.13
CA ASN A 193 -9.72 22.04 17.31
C ASN A 193 -9.39 22.82 18.60
N THR A 194 -8.18 23.39 18.66
CA THR A 194 -7.73 24.18 19.81
C THR A 194 -8.53 25.48 19.95
N ILE A 195 -8.72 26.19 18.86
CA ILE A 195 -9.53 27.43 18.81
C ILE A 195 -10.95 27.13 19.25
N GLU A 196 -11.57 26.06 18.72
CA GLU A 196 -12.93 25.67 19.03
C GLU A 196 -13.11 25.30 20.52
N VAL A 197 -12.25 24.42 21.06
CA VAL A 197 -12.36 23.91 22.42
C VAL A 197 -12.08 25.01 23.45
N SER A 198 -11.16 25.96 23.17
CA SER A 198 -10.78 27.06 24.02
C SER A 198 -11.65 28.30 23.83
N ASP A 199 -12.66 28.25 22.96
CA ASP A 199 -13.43 29.40 22.55
C ASP A 199 -12.54 30.60 22.20
N ASN A 200 -11.74 30.40 21.17
CA ASN A 200 -10.75 31.36 20.66
C ASN A 200 -9.75 31.83 21.75
N TYR A 201 -9.23 30.88 22.55
CA TYR A 201 -8.30 31.07 23.67
C TYR A 201 -8.86 31.89 24.85
N SER A 202 -10.16 32.07 24.91
CA SER A 202 -10.83 32.79 26.03
C SER A 202 -11.03 31.90 27.25
N HIS A 203 -11.06 30.58 27.06
CA HIS A 203 -11.22 29.59 28.11
C HIS A 203 -10.01 28.66 28.24
N GLU A 204 -9.88 28.02 29.38
CA GLU A 204 -8.88 26.99 29.62
C GLU A 204 -9.13 25.81 28.69
N ALA A 205 -8.04 25.31 28.07
CA ALA A 205 -8.06 24.10 27.30
C ALA A 205 -6.76 23.27 27.53
N TRP A 206 -6.88 21.97 27.43
CA TRP A 206 -5.80 21.01 27.66
C TRP A 206 -5.52 20.18 26.44
N TYR A 207 -4.25 20.05 26.08
CA TYR A 207 -3.76 19.18 25.04
C TYR A 207 -3.20 17.90 25.65
N ALA A 208 -3.65 16.75 25.15
CA ALA A 208 -3.17 15.44 25.56
C ALA A 208 -2.71 14.65 24.34
N GLN A 209 -1.43 14.29 24.24
CA GLN A 209 -0.84 13.50 23.17
C GLN A 209 -0.31 12.18 23.71
N PHE A 210 -0.51 11.14 22.93
CA PHE A 210 -0.14 9.76 23.24
C PHE A 210 0.46 9.07 22.03
N ASP A 211 1.37 8.13 22.28
CA ASP A 211 2.07 7.32 21.27
C ASP A 211 1.82 5.84 21.54
N ILE A 212 1.86 5.01 20.52
CA ILE A 212 1.72 3.56 20.64
C ILE A 212 3.10 2.92 20.76
N LYS A 213 3.25 1.98 21.68
CA LYS A 213 4.53 1.29 21.92
C LYS A 213 4.87 0.37 20.77
N GLY A 214 5.87 0.78 19.94
CA GLY A 214 6.39 -0.05 18.86
C GLY A 214 5.31 -0.44 17.85
N PHE A 215 4.54 0.53 17.37
CA PHE A 215 3.28 0.35 16.66
C PHE A 215 3.34 -0.75 15.59
N PHE A 216 4.17 -0.60 14.55
CA PHE A 216 4.24 -1.59 13.47
C PHE A 216 4.60 -3.00 13.98
N MET A 217 5.46 -3.12 14.99
CA MET A 217 5.84 -4.39 15.59
C MET A 217 4.76 -4.96 16.52
N SER A 218 3.78 -4.16 16.93
CA SER A 218 2.72 -4.56 17.86
C SER A 218 1.40 -4.91 17.19
N ILE A 219 1.25 -4.63 15.90
CA ILE A 219 0.03 -4.97 15.14
C ILE A 219 -0.24 -6.46 15.27
N ASP A 220 -1.43 -6.80 15.72
CA ASP A 220 -1.93 -8.18 15.81
C ASP A 220 -2.57 -8.55 14.48
N CYS A 221 -1.88 -9.39 13.68
CA CYS A 221 -2.30 -9.74 12.33
C CYS A 221 -3.60 -10.54 12.31
N GLU A 222 -3.88 -11.37 13.32
CA GLU A 222 -5.16 -12.08 13.40
C GLU A 222 -6.30 -11.11 13.73
N CYS A 223 -6.07 -10.16 14.63
CA CYS A 223 -7.02 -9.10 14.93
C CYS A 223 -7.26 -8.20 13.71
N LEU A 224 -6.20 -7.85 12.97
CA LEU A 224 -6.30 -7.11 11.71
C LEU A 224 -7.16 -7.86 10.68
N LEU A 225 -6.88 -9.14 10.43
CA LEU A 225 -7.66 -9.97 9.50
C LEU A 225 -9.12 -10.11 9.94
N LYS A 226 -9.36 -10.27 11.24
CA LYS A 226 -10.71 -10.34 11.82
C LYS A 226 -11.57 -9.12 11.50
N TYR A 227 -10.97 -7.94 11.43
CA TYR A 227 -11.67 -6.71 11.07
C TYR A 227 -11.68 -6.47 9.56
N LEU A 228 -10.57 -6.74 8.89
CA LEU A 228 -10.36 -6.33 7.50
C LEU A 228 -11.18 -7.17 6.52
N LEU A 229 -11.17 -8.49 6.66
CA LEU A 229 -11.87 -9.36 5.69
C LEU A 229 -13.39 -9.14 5.69
N PRO A 230 -14.08 -9.05 6.84
CA PRO A 230 -15.50 -8.70 6.84
C PRO A 230 -15.78 -7.30 6.28
N PHE A 231 -14.94 -6.32 6.60
CA PHE A 231 -15.07 -4.96 6.09
C PHE A 231 -14.97 -4.91 4.56
N ILE A 232 -13.98 -5.60 3.97
CA ILE A 232 -13.84 -5.69 2.50
C ILE A 232 -15.11 -6.29 1.89
N LYS A 233 -15.62 -7.38 2.44
CA LYS A 233 -16.86 -8.01 1.96
C LYS A 233 -18.05 -7.07 2.01
N GLU A 234 -18.25 -6.39 3.13
CA GLU A 234 -19.35 -5.45 3.34
C GLU A 234 -19.30 -4.27 2.37
N LYS A 235 -18.12 -3.66 2.22
CA LYS A 235 -17.94 -2.44 1.42
C LYS A 235 -17.68 -2.73 -0.07
N TRP A 236 -17.58 -3.98 -0.50
CA TRP A 236 -17.23 -4.34 -1.89
C TRP A 236 -18.23 -3.87 -2.92
N ASN A 237 -19.48 -3.60 -2.52
CA ASN A 237 -20.50 -3.02 -3.40
C ASN A 237 -20.08 -1.65 -3.99
N TYR A 238 -19.05 -0.99 -3.45
CA TYR A 238 -18.39 0.18 -4.03
C TYR A 238 -17.94 -0.08 -5.49
N TRP A 239 -17.50 -1.29 -5.80
CA TRP A 239 -17.00 -1.70 -7.10
C TRP A 239 -18.07 -2.21 -8.06
N LYS A 240 -19.35 -2.21 -7.66
CA LYS A 240 -20.45 -2.71 -8.48
C LYS A 240 -20.53 -1.98 -9.81
N GLY A 241 -20.62 -2.74 -10.91
CA GLY A 241 -20.66 -2.22 -12.28
C GLY A 241 -19.30 -1.76 -12.82
N THR A 242 -18.22 -1.92 -12.07
CA THR A 242 -16.85 -1.67 -12.52
C THR A 242 -16.16 -2.98 -12.93
N GLU A 243 -15.00 -2.87 -13.55
CA GLU A 243 -14.12 -4.00 -13.88
C GLU A 243 -13.61 -4.78 -12.65
N TYR A 244 -13.62 -4.16 -11.47
CA TYR A 244 -13.11 -4.75 -10.22
C TYR A 244 -14.18 -5.53 -9.44
N GLU A 245 -15.44 -5.50 -9.86
CA GLU A 245 -16.54 -6.15 -9.12
C GLU A 245 -16.27 -7.62 -8.81
N GLN A 246 -15.67 -8.35 -9.76
CA GLN A 246 -15.41 -9.78 -9.64
C GLN A 246 -14.12 -10.13 -8.88
N ASP A 247 -13.31 -9.13 -8.48
CA ASP A 247 -12.04 -9.34 -7.82
C ASP A 247 -12.17 -9.68 -6.31
N LEU A 248 -13.36 -9.65 -5.72
CA LEU A 248 -13.57 -9.81 -4.28
C LEU A 248 -12.82 -11.00 -3.67
N ASP A 249 -13.07 -12.19 -4.19
CA ASP A 249 -12.46 -13.41 -3.64
C ASP A 249 -10.94 -13.43 -3.80
N LEU A 250 -10.45 -12.83 -4.88
CA LEU A 250 -9.02 -12.69 -5.14
C LEU A 250 -8.37 -11.70 -4.17
N VAL A 251 -9.03 -10.56 -3.94
CA VAL A 251 -8.58 -9.53 -2.99
C VAL A 251 -8.57 -10.07 -1.56
N LEU A 252 -9.59 -10.80 -1.15
CA LEU A 252 -9.64 -11.44 0.17
C LEU A 252 -8.48 -12.42 0.37
N TRP A 253 -8.27 -13.31 -0.59
CA TRP A 253 -7.17 -14.27 -0.56
C TRP A 253 -5.80 -13.57 -0.53
N LEU A 254 -5.58 -12.60 -1.42
CA LEU A 254 -4.30 -11.88 -1.52
C LEU A 254 -4.01 -11.05 -0.27
N THR A 255 -5.04 -10.44 0.33
CA THR A 255 -4.93 -9.74 1.60
C THR A 255 -4.41 -10.66 2.70
N GLU A 256 -4.96 -11.88 2.77
CA GLU A 256 -4.49 -12.89 3.72
C GLU A 256 -3.04 -13.32 3.45
N VAL A 257 -2.69 -13.57 2.20
CA VAL A 257 -1.32 -13.94 1.80
C VAL A 257 -0.31 -12.86 2.22
N ILE A 258 -0.63 -11.59 2.00
CA ILE A 258 0.28 -10.48 2.31
C ILE A 258 0.40 -10.25 3.81
N ILE A 259 -0.70 -10.28 4.57
CA ILE A 259 -0.66 -10.07 6.03
C ILE A 259 0.01 -11.25 6.76
N ARG A 260 -0.16 -12.48 6.27
CA ARG A 260 0.49 -13.67 6.85
C ARG A 260 1.93 -13.84 6.41
N HIS A 261 2.38 -13.09 5.41
CA HIS A 261 3.77 -13.17 4.95
C HIS A 261 4.73 -12.61 6.00
N ARG A 262 5.81 -13.34 6.25
CA ARG A 262 6.87 -13.00 7.18
C ARG A 262 8.18 -12.73 6.42
N PRO A 263 8.44 -11.50 6.01
CA PRO A 263 9.63 -11.20 5.21
C PRO A 263 10.94 -11.47 5.95
N GLN A 264 10.94 -11.54 7.28
CA GLN A 264 12.11 -11.88 8.07
C GLN A 264 12.54 -13.34 7.91
N ASP A 265 11.66 -14.24 7.48
CA ASP A 265 11.97 -15.66 7.28
C ASP A 265 12.67 -15.90 5.94
N ASP A 266 12.49 -14.99 4.96
CA ASP A 266 13.18 -15.01 3.66
C ASP A 266 13.61 -13.59 3.26
N CYS A 267 14.79 -13.18 3.71
CA CYS A 267 15.35 -11.87 3.36
C CYS A 267 16.87 -11.84 3.29
N ILE A 268 17.38 -10.93 2.46
CA ILE A 268 18.80 -10.60 2.37
C ILE A 268 19.06 -9.34 3.21
N ARG A 269 19.88 -9.48 4.25
CA ARG A 269 20.32 -8.33 5.07
C ARG A 269 21.40 -7.55 4.34
N GLN A 270 21.18 -6.26 4.14
CA GLN A 270 22.11 -5.35 3.48
C GLN A 270 22.58 -4.24 4.41
N GLY A 271 23.69 -3.61 4.04
CA GLY A 271 24.29 -2.49 4.77
C GLY A 271 25.12 -2.93 5.98
N ASN A 272 25.20 -2.07 6.99
CA ASN A 272 26.05 -2.33 8.16
C ASN A 272 25.37 -3.29 9.15
N LEU A 273 25.78 -4.54 9.15
CA LEU A 273 25.22 -5.58 10.00
C LEU A 273 25.42 -5.32 11.52
N LYS A 274 26.38 -4.47 11.91
CA LYS A 274 26.57 -4.10 13.32
C LYS A 274 25.39 -3.31 13.87
N LEU A 275 24.62 -2.63 13.00
CA LEU A 275 23.44 -1.87 13.41
C LEU A 275 22.33 -2.74 14.02
N TRP A 276 22.20 -4.01 13.59
CA TRP A 276 21.26 -4.95 14.23
C TRP A 276 21.59 -5.27 15.69
N ARG A 277 22.87 -5.16 16.10
CA ARG A 277 23.26 -5.40 17.50
C ARG A 277 22.80 -4.28 18.42
N ILE A 278 22.62 -3.06 17.90
CA ILE A 278 22.19 -1.89 18.68
C ILE A 278 20.70 -1.59 18.52
N LEU A 279 20.01 -2.23 17.54
CA LEU A 279 18.57 -2.12 17.40
C LEU A 279 17.89 -2.87 18.57
N PRO A 280 16.98 -2.22 19.32
CA PRO A 280 16.23 -2.91 20.36
C PRO A 280 15.41 -4.07 19.79
N LYS A 281 15.39 -5.21 20.45
CA LYS A 281 14.69 -6.43 19.99
C LYS A 281 13.21 -6.20 19.69
N ASN A 282 12.55 -5.37 20.48
CA ASN A 282 11.14 -5.00 20.28
C ASN A 282 10.90 -4.05 19.10
N LYS A 283 11.93 -3.72 18.33
CA LYS A 283 11.86 -2.91 17.09
C LYS A 283 12.33 -3.69 15.86
N SER A 284 12.44 -5.00 15.96
CA SER A 284 12.88 -5.88 14.90
C SER A 284 11.93 -7.06 14.76
N LEU A 285 11.44 -7.31 13.54
CA LEU A 285 10.55 -8.44 13.22
C LEU A 285 11.18 -9.79 13.50
N PHE A 286 12.52 -9.90 13.50
CA PHE A 286 13.22 -11.15 13.82
C PHE A 286 12.98 -11.65 15.25
N TYR A 287 12.47 -10.79 16.13
CA TYR A 287 12.22 -11.11 17.54
C TYR A 287 10.74 -11.01 17.92
N ILE A 288 9.86 -10.78 16.94
CA ILE A 288 8.42 -10.66 17.15
C ILE A 288 7.76 -12.04 16.98
N GLU A 289 6.76 -12.30 17.81
CA GLU A 289 5.99 -13.55 17.80
C GLU A 289 5.26 -13.77 16.48
N TRP A 290 4.87 -15.00 16.20
CA TRP A 290 4.06 -15.36 15.06
C TRP A 290 2.75 -14.55 15.06
N MET A 291 2.33 -14.14 13.84
CA MET A 291 1.12 -13.32 13.63
C MET A 291 1.12 -11.97 14.37
N ARG A 292 2.31 -11.44 14.63
CA ARG A 292 2.50 -10.07 15.10
C ARG A 292 3.50 -9.33 14.26
N GLY A 293 3.24 -8.03 14.09
CA GLY A 293 4.10 -7.09 13.39
C GLY A 293 3.89 -7.03 11.90
N GLU A 294 3.92 -5.81 11.40
CA GLU A 294 3.90 -5.48 9.98
C GLU A 294 5.26 -4.90 9.56
N PRO A 295 5.81 -5.28 8.40
CA PRO A 295 7.11 -4.81 7.95
C PRO A 295 7.08 -3.32 7.60
N ILE A 296 8.01 -2.55 8.15
CA ILE A 296 8.21 -1.16 7.75
C ILE A 296 8.89 -1.14 6.37
N GLY A 297 8.29 -0.44 5.41
CA GLY A 297 8.83 -0.25 4.06
C GLY A 297 7.90 -0.70 2.94
N ASN A 298 6.85 -1.44 3.25
CA ASN A 298 5.84 -1.87 2.29
C ASN A 298 4.63 -0.92 2.29
N LEU A 299 4.06 -0.70 1.10
CA LEU A 299 2.87 0.15 0.95
C LEU A 299 1.65 -0.44 1.69
N THR A 300 1.45 -1.75 1.58
CA THR A 300 0.35 -2.46 2.24
C THR A 300 0.40 -2.33 3.76
N SER A 301 1.59 -2.41 4.36
CA SER A 301 1.73 -2.27 5.82
C SER A 301 1.30 -0.89 6.32
N GLN A 302 1.57 0.18 5.56
CA GLN A 302 1.11 1.52 5.89
C GLN A 302 -0.41 1.64 5.79
N LEU A 303 -0.97 1.09 4.72
CA LEU A 303 -2.41 1.09 4.47
C LEU A 303 -3.16 0.31 5.55
N PHE A 304 -2.69 -0.90 5.85
CA PHE A 304 -3.28 -1.77 6.87
C PHE A 304 -3.16 -1.21 8.29
N ALA A 305 -2.01 -0.63 8.62
CA ALA A 305 -1.80 0.02 9.91
C ALA A 305 -2.77 1.19 10.13
N ASN A 306 -3.00 2.01 9.09
CA ASN A 306 -3.94 3.12 9.16
C ASN A 306 -5.39 2.62 9.30
N PHE A 307 -5.77 1.60 8.54
CA PHE A 307 -7.07 0.94 8.66
C PHE A 307 -7.27 0.31 10.05
N TYR A 308 -6.27 -0.38 10.58
CA TYR A 308 -6.32 -1.00 11.89
C TYR A 308 -6.65 0.00 12.99
N MET A 309 -6.00 1.16 12.95
CA MET A 309 -6.26 2.25 13.90
C MET A 309 -7.65 2.87 13.75
N SER A 310 -8.31 2.73 12.62
CA SER A 310 -9.63 3.34 12.42
C SER A 310 -10.72 2.78 13.36
N PHE A 311 -10.53 1.59 13.91
CA PHE A 311 -11.43 1.03 14.93
C PHE A 311 -11.23 1.68 16.28
N PHE A 312 -10.02 2.09 16.61
CA PHE A 312 -9.80 2.94 17.77
C PHE A 312 -10.30 4.37 17.53
N ASP A 313 -10.14 4.91 16.32
CA ASP A 313 -10.64 6.23 15.95
C ASP A 313 -12.15 6.34 16.18
N GLU A 314 -12.92 5.31 15.80
CA GLU A 314 -14.37 5.27 16.01
C GLU A 314 -14.76 5.45 17.49
N TRP A 315 -14.08 4.76 18.39
CA TRP A 315 -14.26 4.96 19.82
C TRP A 315 -13.80 6.34 20.27
N ALA A 316 -12.64 6.80 19.80
CA ALA A 316 -12.01 8.04 20.23
C ALA A 316 -12.86 9.27 19.84
N ILE A 317 -13.45 9.27 18.65
CA ILE A 317 -14.36 10.32 18.18
C ILE A 317 -15.58 10.39 19.09
N LYS A 318 -16.27 9.27 19.30
CA LYS A 318 -17.47 9.21 20.13
C LYS A 318 -17.19 9.68 21.57
N ALA A 319 -16.12 9.18 22.16
CA ALA A 319 -15.72 9.57 23.50
C ALA A 319 -15.32 11.06 23.61
N ALA A 320 -14.73 11.62 22.55
CA ALA A 320 -14.40 13.04 22.47
C ALA A 320 -15.67 13.90 22.37
N GLU A 321 -16.61 13.53 21.52
CA GLU A 321 -17.88 14.22 21.37
C GLU A 321 -18.68 14.25 22.67
N GLU A 322 -18.80 13.15 23.38
CA GLU A 322 -19.49 13.01 24.66
C GLU A 322 -18.94 13.98 25.75
N ARG A 323 -17.65 14.39 25.62
CA ARG A 323 -16.96 15.28 26.57
C ARG A 323 -16.69 16.68 26.04
N GLY A 324 -17.21 17.00 24.83
CA GLY A 324 -16.91 18.26 24.16
C GLY A 324 -15.42 18.47 23.87
N ALA A 325 -14.68 17.38 23.68
CA ALA A 325 -13.29 17.36 23.27
C ALA A 325 -13.16 17.12 21.75
N LYS A 326 -11.96 17.30 21.21
CA LYS A 326 -11.64 17.03 19.81
C LYS A 326 -10.48 16.05 19.70
N TYR A 327 -10.52 15.19 18.70
CA TYR A 327 -9.56 14.13 18.45
C TYR A 327 -8.89 14.30 17.09
N VAL A 328 -7.58 14.01 17.00
CA VAL A 328 -6.83 13.85 15.75
C VAL A 328 -5.77 12.79 15.90
N ARG A 329 -5.40 12.14 14.79
CA ARG A 329 -4.35 11.11 14.75
C ARG A 329 -3.40 11.30 13.57
N PHE A 330 -2.12 11.08 13.84
CA PHE A 330 -1.05 11.02 12.84
C PHE A 330 -0.27 9.69 12.99
N VAL A 331 -0.65 8.67 12.22
CA VAL A 331 -0.19 7.27 12.32
C VAL A 331 -0.48 6.67 13.69
N ASP A 332 0.55 6.55 14.52
CA ASP A 332 0.55 6.01 15.89
C ASP A 332 0.51 7.10 16.96
N ASP A 333 0.80 8.34 16.59
CA ASP A 333 0.62 9.51 17.46
C ASP A 333 -0.82 9.99 17.37
N PHE A 334 -1.50 10.07 18.49
CA PHE A 334 -2.87 10.59 18.56
C PHE A 334 -3.04 11.57 19.71
N SER A 335 -3.97 12.51 19.56
CA SER A 335 -4.15 13.57 20.53
C SER A 335 -5.60 13.97 20.70
N PHE A 336 -5.88 14.50 21.90
CA PHE A 336 -7.14 15.11 22.27
C PHE A 336 -6.90 16.55 22.70
N VAL A 337 -7.81 17.43 22.31
CA VAL A 337 -7.94 18.76 22.88
C VAL A 337 -9.18 18.77 23.77
N CYS A 338 -9.02 19.03 25.04
CA CYS A 338 -10.04 18.90 26.10
C CYS A 338 -10.30 20.22 26.75
N LYS A 339 -11.50 20.40 27.29
CA LYS A 339 -11.87 21.58 28.09
C LYS A 339 -11.21 21.60 29.48
N THR A 340 -11.00 20.41 30.07
CA THR A 340 -10.48 20.27 31.42
C THR A 340 -9.27 19.35 31.48
N LYS A 341 -8.47 19.48 32.54
CA LYS A 341 -7.36 18.57 32.82
C LYS A 341 -7.86 17.17 33.18
N GLU A 342 -9.00 17.10 33.83
CA GLU A 342 -9.66 15.86 34.24
C GLU A 342 -10.02 15.02 32.99
N ASP A 343 -10.53 15.67 31.93
CA ASP A 343 -10.80 15.00 30.65
C ASP A 343 -9.51 14.51 29.96
N ALA A 344 -8.45 15.30 29.97
CA ALA A 344 -7.14 14.87 29.45
C ALA A 344 -6.61 13.62 30.20
N ILE A 345 -6.78 13.57 31.53
CA ILE A 345 -6.43 12.41 32.35
C ILE A 345 -7.36 11.23 32.07
N TYR A 346 -8.65 11.47 31.87
CA TYR A 346 -9.60 10.46 31.45
C TYR A 346 -9.16 9.81 30.13
N PHE A 347 -8.88 10.59 29.08
CA PHE A 347 -8.45 10.06 27.79
C PHE A 347 -7.15 9.26 27.89
N LYS A 348 -6.20 9.65 28.74
CA LYS A 348 -5.01 8.85 29.05
C LYS A 348 -5.36 7.44 29.55
N ARG A 349 -6.31 7.33 30.48
CA ARG A 349 -6.70 6.04 31.07
C ARG A 349 -7.57 5.23 30.11
N ALA A 350 -8.56 5.86 29.51
CA ALA A 350 -9.50 5.25 28.62
C ALA A 350 -8.81 4.73 27.33
N SER A 351 -7.95 5.55 26.68
CA SER A 351 -7.19 5.14 25.49
C SER A 351 -6.31 3.93 25.78
N ARG A 352 -5.63 3.86 26.93
CA ARG A 352 -4.82 2.70 27.30
C ARG A 352 -5.63 1.41 27.34
N ASN A 353 -6.84 1.47 27.88
CA ASN A 353 -7.72 0.32 27.99
C ASN A 353 -8.32 -0.07 26.63
N GLN A 354 -8.77 0.92 25.87
CA GLN A 354 -9.42 0.70 24.57
C GLN A 354 -8.46 0.20 23.49
N LEU A 355 -7.24 0.72 23.43
CA LEU A 355 -6.21 0.20 22.53
C LEU A 355 -5.95 -1.29 22.77
N ARG A 356 -5.93 -1.69 24.05
CA ARG A 356 -5.74 -3.11 24.42
C ARG A 356 -6.98 -3.95 24.10
N TYR A 357 -8.16 -3.42 24.39
CA TYR A 357 -9.43 -4.13 24.17
C TYR A 357 -9.79 -4.28 22.69
N ILE A 358 -9.67 -3.19 21.92
CA ILE A 358 -10.08 -3.15 20.51
C ILE A 358 -9.01 -3.78 19.61
N LEU A 359 -7.73 -3.43 19.81
CA LEU A 359 -6.64 -3.70 18.89
C LEU A 359 -5.53 -4.60 19.47
N ASN A 360 -5.65 -5.03 20.71
CA ASN A 360 -4.60 -5.82 21.39
C ASN A 360 -3.20 -5.19 21.32
N ILE A 361 -3.13 -3.84 21.36
CA ILE A 361 -1.87 -3.06 21.34
C ILE A 361 -1.75 -2.20 22.59
N GLN A 362 -0.54 -1.70 22.87
CA GLN A 362 -0.23 -0.96 24.09
C GLN A 362 0.15 0.48 23.81
N MET A 363 -0.45 1.41 24.56
CA MET A 363 0.00 2.79 24.62
C MET A 363 1.42 2.85 25.23
N HIS A 364 2.27 3.72 24.71
CA HIS A 364 3.63 3.89 25.22
C HIS A 364 3.61 4.45 26.65
N PRO A 365 4.29 3.82 27.63
CA PRO A 365 4.17 4.21 29.03
C PRO A 365 4.73 5.60 29.35
N ASN A 366 5.78 6.02 28.61
CA ASN A 366 6.56 7.24 28.90
C ASN A 366 6.39 8.34 27.84
N LYS A 367 5.73 8.07 26.71
CA LYS A 367 5.44 9.08 25.68
C LYS A 367 4.00 9.55 25.86
N ILE A 368 3.80 10.29 26.92
CA ILE A 368 2.53 10.88 27.30
C ILE A 368 2.80 12.35 27.56
N TYR A 369 2.14 13.20 26.82
CA TYR A 369 2.25 14.63 26.96
C TYR A 369 0.88 15.23 27.26
N ILE A 370 0.74 15.86 28.41
CA ILE A 370 -0.48 16.58 28.82
C ILE A 370 -0.07 17.98 29.25
N GLN A 371 -0.59 18.99 28.58
CA GLN A 371 -0.24 20.37 28.87
C GLN A 371 -1.43 21.29 28.63
N GLU A 372 -1.51 22.35 29.42
CA GLU A 372 -2.42 23.46 29.17
C GLU A 372 -2.05 24.17 27.86
N VAL A 373 -3.05 24.44 27.01
CA VAL A 373 -2.85 24.97 25.65
C VAL A 373 -2.10 26.31 25.67
N LYS A 374 -2.34 27.19 26.64
CA LYS A 374 -1.68 28.52 26.75
C LYS A 374 -0.15 28.42 26.93
N LYS A 375 0.39 27.27 27.32
CA LYS A 375 1.84 27.02 27.43
C LYS A 375 2.45 26.58 26.11
N GLY A 376 1.69 26.57 25.03
CA GLY A 376 2.06 26.10 23.71
C GLY A 376 1.81 24.59 23.54
N ILE A 377 1.59 24.17 22.29
CA ILE A 377 1.44 22.77 21.90
C ILE A 377 2.67 22.35 21.13
N LYS A 378 3.29 21.24 21.51
CA LYS A 378 4.39 20.62 20.78
C LYS A 378 3.88 19.36 20.11
N MET A 379 3.78 19.36 18.78
CA MET A 379 3.70 18.11 18.02
C MET A 379 5.08 17.47 17.96
N VAL A 380 5.19 16.23 18.40
CA VAL A 380 6.48 15.48 18.45
C VAL A 380 6.68 14.71 17.16
#